data_044ad0c85043608074a3e7159357df07
#
_entry.id   044ad0c85043608074a3e7159357df07
#
_cell.length_a   1.000
_cell.length_b   1.000
_cell.length_c   1.000
_cell.angle_alpha   90.00
_cell.angle_beta   90.00
_cell.angle_gamma   90.00
#
_symmetry.space_group_name_H-M   'P 1'
#
loop_
_entity.id
_entity.type
_entity.pdbx_description
1 polymer ?
#
loop_
_entity_poly.entity_id
_entity_poly.type
_entity_poly.pdbx_seq_one_letter_code
_entity_poly.pdbx_strand_id
1 'polypeptide(L)'
;MKQTLTKGFSRAGVEALSALKGEPAWMLEKRLAAWEVYEQTPAPLGRRGDLGVLQRVARYKYDALSPYVANGARANGHAPLPNWEAGLLVQHNSTAVARELDPALAAKGVILTDMDTAVREHPELVQQYFMTAVTPGDNKYAALHGAFWSGGLFLYIPKGVIVDRPVLARYLLDQANATNFAHTLIIAETGSQLVYIEETASALPAGATALFNGVAEIFAKDNAHVQFNSVQDFGPGVWNITTKHGIPEKDGYIHWIVADLGADTTLANLGTTLAGSGSNGDIVGVLFATGEQFMQINTLSNHAALSTSAETYFKGVLDDRARVDFEGLIKVAHGAQQTNSYLSDHTLLLSDEARAESIPSLEIAANDVRASHGATTGQIDAEQLFYLMCRGIPEDEARRLIVQGFFEPVLDKIPSGELRARLRQSIVRKMTKGQVVPDESDWHDVTDQWDIEGAGEEAVSIYGGDE
;
A
#
# COMPACT_ATOMS: atom_id res chain seq x y z
N MET A 1 22.62 -10.01 22.22
CA MET A 1 21.40 -10.72 22.69
C MET A 1 20.24 -10.29 21.79
N LYS A 2 19.48 -11.24 21.23
CA LYS A 2 18.23 -10.89 20.53
C LYS A 2 17.23 -10.38 21.58
N GLN A 3 16.91 -9.08 21.56
CA GLN A 3 15.86 -8.54 22.40
C GLN A 3 14.52 -8.89 21.75
N THR A 4 13.77 -9.77 22.35
CA THR A 4 12.44 -10.19 21.90
C THR A 4 11.48 -9.97 23.05
N LEU A 5 10.36 -9.29 22.79
CA LEU A 5 9.28 -9.16 23.77
C LEU A 5 8.58 -10.52 23.99
N THR A 6 7.85 -10.63 25.09
CA THR A 6 6.97 -11.79 25.31
C THR A 6 5.96 -11.91 24.17
N LYS A 7 5.63 -13.15 23.82
CA LYS A 7 4.65 -13.45 22.76
C LYS A 7 3.26 -12.93 23.13
N GLY A 8 2.47 -12.63 22.10
CA GLY A 8 1.15 -12.06 22.24
C GLY A 8 1.16 -10.54 22.47
N PHE A 9 -0.03 -9.95 22.45
CA PHE A 9 -0.22 -8.52 22.63
C PHE A 9 -0.83 -8.26 24.02
N SER A 10 -0.26 -7.32 24.78
CA SER A 10 -0.72 -6.95 26.10
C SER A 10 -0.28 -5.53 26.48
N ARG A 11 -0.95 -4.91 27.45
CA ARG A 11 -0.56 -3.61 28.00
C ARG A 11 0.90 -3.61 28.49
N ALA A 12 1.30 -4.67 29.22
CA ALA A 12 2.69 -4.82 29.68
C ALA A 12 3.68 -4.93 28.50
N GLY A 13 3.26 -5.53 27.38
CA GLY A 13 4.04 -5.57 26.15
C GLY A 13 4.22 -4.19 25.53
N VAL A 14 3.20 -3.33 25.56
CA VAL A 14 3.28 -1.92 25.11
C VAL A 14 4.28 -1.13 25.94
N GLU A 15 4.18 -1.21 27.28
CA GLU A 15 5.09 -0.54 28.21
C GLU A 15 6.54 -1.02 28.03
N ALA A 16 6.73 -2.32 27.89
CA ALA A 16 8.05 -2.92 27.66
C ALA A 16 8.65 -2.49 26.31
N LEU A 17 7.84 -2.39 25.24
CA LEU A 17 8.28 -1.92 23.93
C LEU A 17 8.74 -0.46 23.98
N SER A 18 7.96 0.41 24.59
CA SER A 18 8.29 1.82 24.74
C SER A 18 9.58 2.02 25.55
N ALA A 19 9.73 1.28 26.67
CA ALA A 19 10.95 1.28 27.46
C ALA A 19 12.17 0.78 26.67
N LEU A 20 12.01 -0.30 25.91
CA LEU A 20 13.05 -0.86 25.06
C LEU A 20 13.57 0.14 24.02
N LYS A 21 12.66 0.94 23.43
CA LYS A 21 12.97 1.95 22.41
C LYS A 21 13.47 3.27 23.00
N GLY A 22 13.35 3.46 24.33
CA GLY A 22 13.73 4.71 25.01
C GLY A 22 12.86 5.89 24.54
N GLU A 23 11.58 5.65 24.34
CA GLU A 23 10.65 6.65 23.82
C GLU A 23 10.34 7.76 24.83
N PRO A 24 10.02 8.98 24.38
CA PRO A 24 9.54 10.04 25.25
C PRO A 24 8.16 9.70 25.83
N ALA A 25 7.83 10.27 27.01
CA ALA A 25 6.60 9.98 27.75
C ALA A 25 5.32 10.16 26.91
N TRP A 26 5.27 11.20 26.07
CA TRP A 26 4.11 11.46 25.21
C TRP A 26 3.83 10.32 24.20
N MET A 27 4.88 9.59 23.76
CA MET A 27 4.69 8.46 22.86
C MET A 27 4.13 7.25 23.61
N LEU A 28 4.59 6.98 24.82
CA LEU A 28 4.00 5.95 25.68
C LEU A 28 2.52 6.24 25.96
N GLU A 29 2.15 7.50 26.23
CA GLU A 29 0.76 7.90 26.43
C GLU A 29 -0.10 7.61 25.18
N LYS A 30 0.40 7.98 23.97
CA LYS A 30 -0.29 7.64 22.70
C LYS A 30 -0.46 6.12 22.51
N ARG A 31 0.58 5.34 22.80
CA ARG A 31 0.52 3.87 22.69
C ARG A 31 -0.52 3.26 23.64
N LEU A 32 -0.54 3.71 24.89
CA LEU A 32 -1.49 3.21 25.89
C LEU A 32 -2.93 3.60 25.55
N ALA A 33 -3.15 4.82 25.06
CA ALA A 33 -4.47 5.22 24.57
C ALA A 33 -4.92 4.35 23.38
N ALA A 34 -4.03 4.06 22.44
CA ALA A 34 -4.34 3.15 21.32
C ALA A 34 -4.62 1.72 21.80
N TRP A 35 -3.90 1.24 22.82
CA TRP A 35 -4.16 -0.07 23.42
C TRP A 35 -5.55 -0.15 24.07
N GLU A 36 -5.97 0.87 24.77
CA GLU A 36 -7.32 0.94 25.36
C GLU A 36 -8.41 0.88 24.30
N VAL A 37 -8.22 1.58 23.17
CA VAL A 37 -9.13 1.49 22.01
C VAL A 37 -9.12 0.06 21.43
N TYR A 38 -7.96 -0.57 21.31
CA TYR A 38 -7.84 -1.94 20.81
C TYR A 38 -8.65 -2.94 21.66
N GLU A 39 -8.56 -2.84 22.99
CA GLU A 39 -9.31 -3.72 23.90
C GLU A 39 -10.84 -3.55 23.77
N GLN A 40 -11.29 -2.32 23.54
CA GLN A 40 -12.72 -1.98 23.43
C GLN A 40 -13.29 -2.24 22.02
N THR A 41 -12.45 -2.26 21.00
CA THR A 41 -12.90 -2.41 19.61
C THR A 41 -13.11 -3.90 19.29
N PRO A 42 -14.30 -4.32 18.84
CA PRO A 42 -14.54 -5.70 18.44
C PRO A 42 -13.67 -6.08 17.21
N ALA A 43 -13.49 -7.39 17.01
CA ALA A 43 -12.88 -7.87 15.77
C ALA A 43 -13.74 -7.43 14.56
N PRO A 44 -13.10 -7.12 13.41
CA PRO A 44 -13.84 -6.67 12.26
C PRO A 44 -14.82 -7.76 11.81
N LEU A 45 -16.05 -7.33 11.61
CA LEU A 45 -17.09 -8.12 10.95
C LEU A 45 -17.07 -7.73 9.48
N GLY A 46 -17.10 -8.70 8.58
CA GLY A 46 -17.43 -8.41 7.19
C GLY A 46 -18.79 -7.70 7.12
N ARG A 47 -18.97 -6.74 6.22
CA ARG A 47 -20.26 -6.10 6.01
C ARG A 47 -21.32 -7.18 5.74
N ARG A 48 -22.57 -6.96 6.20
CA ARG A 48 -23.69 -7.89 6.12
C ARG A 48 -23.56 -9.20 6.90
N GLY A 49 -22.65 -9.25 7.91
CA GLY A 49 -22.50 -10.45 8.74
C GLY A 49 -21.78 -11.60 8.04
N ASP A 50 -20.94 -11.30 7.06
CA ASP A 50 -20.07 -12.32 6.46
C ASP A 50 -19.15 -12.90 7.55
N LEU A 51 -19.46 -14.13 7.92
CA LEU A 51 -18.70 -14.90 8.89
C LEU A 51 -17.31 -15.29 8.37
N GLY A 52 -17.02 -15.12 7.07
CA GLY A 52 -15.77 -15.53 6.45
C GLY A 52 -14.57 -14.77 7.01
N VAL A 53 -14.66 -13.44 7.08
CA VAL A 53 -13.62 -12.59 7.69
C VAL A 53 -13.45 -12.91 9.17
N LEU A 54 -14.58 -12.98 9.92
CA LEU A 54 -14.55 -13.34 11.34
C LEU A 54 -13.92 -14.70 11.60
N GLN A 55 -14.26 -15.71 10.80
CA GLN A 55 -13.71 -17.04 10.97
C GLN A 55 -12.21 -17.07 10.69
N ARG A 56 -11.74 -16.32 9.70
CA ARG A 56 -10.29 -16.19 9.41
C ARG A 56 -9.60 -15.47 10.55
N VAL A 57 -10.09 -14.30 10.96
CA VAL A 57 -9.55 -13.52 12.09
C VAL A 57 -9.53 -14.33 13.38
N ALA A 58 -10.58 -15.09 13.69
CA ALA A 58 -10.66 -15.93 14.89
C ALA A 58 -9.71 -17.13 14.86
N ARG A 59 -9.32 -17.61 13.67
CA ARG A 59 -8.37 -18.72 13.52
C ARG A 59 -6.91 -18.29 13.62
N TYR A 60 -6.64 -17.02 13.44
CA TYR A 60 -5.27 -16.52 13.49
C TYR A 60 -4.74 -16.50 14.92
N LYS A 61 -3.58 -17.10 15.12
CA LYS A 61 -3.00 -17.31 16.47
C LYS A 61 -2.21 -16.09 16.92
N TYR A 62 -2.88 -15.00 17.27
CA TYR A 62 -2.24 -13.77 17.74
C TYR A 62 -1.31 -13.98 18.95
N ASP A 63 -1.66 -14.93 19.84
CA ASP A 63 -0.85 -15.24 21.03
C ASP A 63 0.51 -15.88 20.71
N ALA A 64 0.67 -16.43 19.51
CA ALA A 64 1.95 -17.01 19.06
C ALA A 64 2.90 -15.95 18.50
N LEU A 65 2.42 -14.77 18.15
CA LEU A 65 3.19 -13.71 17.52
C LEU A 65 4.15 -13.04 18.51
N SER A 66 5.30 -12.64 18.00
CA SER A 66 6.27 -11.80 18.70
C SER A 66 6.03 -10.35 18.29
N PRO A 67 5.51 -9.48 19.20
CA PRO A 67 5.16 -8.09 18.87
C PRO A 67 6.34 -7.27 18.38
N TYR A 68 7.55 -7.69 18.72
CA TYR A 68 8.79 -7.05 18.30
C TYR A 68 9.91 -8.09 18.15
N VAL A 69 10.57 -8.08 17.01
CA VAL A 69 11.72 -8.92 16.73
C VAL A 69 12.88 -8.05 16.27
N ALA A 70 13.83 -7.81 17.18
CA ALA A 70 15.06 -7.13 16.82
C ALA A 70 15.95 -8.06 15.99
N ASN A 71 16.26 -7.69 14.77
CA ASN A 71 17.32 -8.32 14.01
C ASN A 71 18.66 -7.79 14.53
N GLY A 72 19.54 -8.71 14.95
CA GLY A 72 20.95 -8.35 15.18
C GLY A 72 21.51 -7.72 13.89
N ALA A 73 22.27 -6.65 14.04
CA ALA A 73 22.82 -5.86 12.94
C ALA A 73 23.41 -6.74 11.82
N ARG A 74 22.64 -6.98 10.78
CA ARG A 74 23.13 -7.41 9.47
C ARG A 74 23.16 -6.21 8.54
N ALA A 75 23.93 -5.20 8.97
CA ALA A 75 24.25 -4.05 8.14
C ALA A 75 25.30 -4.38 7.06
N ASN A 76 25.58 -5.65 6.80
CA ASN A 76 26.58 -6.06 5.85
C ASN A 76 25.93 -6.37 4.50
N GLY A 77 25.93 -5.41 3.58
CA GLY A 77 25.74 -5.67 2.17
C GLY A 77 24.53 -5.04 1.50
N HIS A 78 24.09 -3.85 1.90
CA HIS A 78 23.28 -3.07 0.98
C HIS A 78 24.20 -2.49 -0.11
N ALA A 79 23.84 -2.75 -1.37
CA ALA A 79 24.44 -2.00 -2.46
C ALA A 79 24.17 -0.50 -2.26
N PRO A 80 25.09 0.39 -2.64
CA PRO A 80 24.83 1.82 -2.62
C PRO A 80 23.56 2.12 -3.41
N LEU A 81 22.91 3.26 -3.08
CA LEU A 81 21.71 3.73 -3.80
C LEU A 81 21.95 3.63 -5.30
N PRO A 82 21.13 2.88 -6.04
CA PRO A 82 21.17 2.93 -7.50
C PRO A 82 20.93 4.37 -7.98
N ASN A 83 21.45 4.72 -9.12
CA ASN A 83 21.33 6.09 -9.66
C ASN A 83 19.89 6.56 -9.87
N TRP A 84 18.92 5.62 -9.97
CA TRP A 84 17.51 5.91 -10.17
C TRP A 84 16.72 6.11 -8.85
N GLU A 85 17.34 5.91 -7.68
CA GLU A 85 16.73 6.14 -6.36
C GLU A 85 17.24 7.44 -5.74
N ALA A 86 16.35 8.21 -5.10
CA ALA A 86 16.68 9.41 -4.34
C ALA A 86 16.92 9.12 -2.85
N GLY A 87 16.36 8.02 -2.35
CA GLY A 87 16.51 7.59 -0.97
C GLY A 87 16.00 6.17 -0.78
N LEU A 88 16.49 5.51 0.26
CA LEU A 88 16.16 4.12 0.59
C LEU A 88 16.02 3.94 2.10
N LEU A 89 14.99 3.22 2.51
CA LEU A 89 14.87 2.61 3.84
C LEU A 89 14.65 1.11 3.67
N VAL A 90 15.40 0.30 4.41
CA VAL A 90 15.16 -1.15 4.48
C VAL A 90 14.88 -1.56 5.91
N GLN A 91 13.80 -2.31 6.11
CA GLN A 91 13.43 -2.85 7.40
C GLN A 91 13.26 -4.36 7.32
N HIS A 92 13.91 -5.09 8.23
CA HIS A 92 13.71 -6.51 8.45
C HIS A 92 12.90 -6.72 9.73
N ASN A 93 11.79 -7.43 9.63
CA ASN A 93 10.84 -7.64 10.72
C ASN A 93 10.51 -6.30 11.42
N SER A 94 10.95 -6.10 12.66
CA SER A 94 10.62 -4.89 13.42
C SER A 94 11.73 -3.82 13.44
N THR A 95 12.80 -3.96 12.65
CA THR A 95 13.98 -3.08 12.78
C THR A 95 14.45 -2.55 11.43
N ALA A 96 14.61 -1.25 11.31
CA ALA A 96 15.31 -0.63 10.17
C ALA A 96 16.79 -1.07 10.18
N VAL A 97 17.28 -1.53 9.03
CA VAL A 97 18.65 -2.07 8.84
C VAL A 97 19.49 -1.23 7.89
N ALA A 98 18.87 -0.43 7.06
CA ALA A 98 19.54 0.54 6.20
C ALA A 98 18.67 1.77 5.97
N ARG A 99 19.33 2.92 5.83
CA ARG A 99 18.72 4.17 5.39
C ARG A 99 19.76 4.99 4.64
N GLU A 100 19.38 5.50 3.51
CA GLU A 100 20.22 6.34 2.66
C GLU A 100 19.37 7.43 2.02
N LEU A 101 19.93 8.61 1.86
CA LEU A 101 19.32 9.76 1.19
C LEU A 101 20.37 10.44 0.33
N ASP A 102 19.99 10.85 -0.86
CA ASP A 102 20.84 11.68 -1.72
C ASP A 102 21.31 12.94 -0.95
N PRO A 103 22.64 13.16 -0.84
CA PRO A 103 23.17 14.32 -0.13
C PRO A 103 22.65 15.67 -0.67
N ALA A 104 22.35 15.75 -1.97
CA ALA A 104 21.79 16.96 -2.57
C ALA A 104 20.37 17.27 -2.07
N LEU A 105 19.57 16.25 -1.78
CA LEU A 105 18.24 16.39 -1.17
C LEU A 105 18.35 16.71 0.32
N ALA A 106 19.26 16.07 1.03
CA ALA A 106 19.54 16.40 2.43
C ALA A 106 19.97 17.87 2.58
N ALA A 107 20.81 18.39 1.66
CA ALA A 107 21.20 19.80 1.63
C ALA A 107 20.02 20.77 1.36
N LYS A 108 18.95 20.30 0.71
CA LYS A 108 17.69 21.06 0.52
C LYS A 108 16.75 20.96 1.73
N GLY A 109 17.14 20.22 2.79
CA GLY A 109 16.36 20.04 4.01
C GLY A 109 15.34 18.88 3.95
N VAL A 110 15.44 17.98 2.97
CA VAL A 110 14.68 16.73 2.96
C VAL A 110 15.15 15.86 4.12
N ILE A 111 14.20 15.32 4.89
CA ILE A 111 14.48 14.40 5.99
C ILE A 111 13.94 13.03 5.60
N LEU A 112 14.82 12.04 5.53
CA LEU A 112 14.47 10.62 5.43
C LEU A 112 15.12 9.89 6.58
N THR A 113 14.28 9.29 7.44
CA THR A 113 14.78 8.49 8.56
C THR A 113 13.75 7.41 8.94
N ASP A 114 14.13 6.49 9.82
CA ASP A 114 13.16 5.59 10.43
C ASP A 114 12.31 6.33 11.49
N MET A 115 11.08 5.83 11.70
CA MET A 115 10.15 6.46 12.65
C MET A 115 10.67 6.48 14.09
N ASP A 116 11.44 5.47 14.53
CA ASP A 116 12.00 5.43 15.87
C ASP A 116 13.00 6.59 16.10
N THR A 117 13.77 6.92 15.07
CA THR A 117 14.67 8.07 15.06
C THR A 117 13.88 9.38 14.96
N ALA A 118 12.85 9.45 14.12
CA ALA A 118 12.03 10.65 13.95
C ALA A 118 11.35 11.09 15.25
N VAL A 119 10.85 10.14 16.06
CA VAL A 119 10.24 10.42 17.36
C VAL A 119 11.20 11.15 18.31
N ARG A 120 12.49 10.87 18.21
CA ARG A 120 13.52 11.47 19.09
C ARG A 120 14.09 12.77 18.53
N GLU A 121 14.32 12.83 17.21
CA GLU A 121 15.04 13.93 16.56
C GLU A 121 14.11 15.01 15.98
N HIS A 122 12.86 14.65 15.67
CA HIS A 122 11.85 15.54 15.08
C HIS A 122 10.51 15.44 15.81
N PRO A 123 10.49 15.51 17.18
CA PRO A 123 9.28 15.25 17.96
C PRO A 123 8.12 16.19 17.64
N GLU A 124 8.38 17.43 17.27
CA GLU A 124 7.35 18.43 16.94
C GLU A 124 6.57 18.03 15.68
N LEU A 125 7.25 17.56 14.64
CA LEU A 125 6.60 17.08 13.41
C LEU A 125 5.84 15.78 13.67
N VAL A 126 6.46 14.83 14.37
CA VAL A 126 5.80 13.55 14.66
C VAL A 126 4.56 13.77 15.54
N GLN A 127 4.62 14.59 16.58
CA GLN A 127 3.47 14.86 17.45
C GLN A 127 2.29 15.48 16.69
N GLN A 128 2.59 16.33 15.70
CA GLN A 128 1.57 17.03 14.92
C GLN A 128 0.81 16.10 13.97
N TYR A 129 1.48 15.10 13.39
CA TYR A 129 0.93 14.34 12.28
C TYR A 129 0.69 12.85 12.60
N PHE A 130 1.48 12.23 13.49
CA PHE A 130 1.42 10.80 13.77
C PHE A 130 0.05 10.35 14.30
N MET A 131 -0.55 9.37 13.63
CA MET A 131 -1.87 8.81 13.91
C MET A 131 -2.98 9.89 13.96
N THR A 132 -2.96 10.81 12.97
CA THR A 132 -4.00 11.84 12.79
C THR A 132 -4.80 11.68 11.51
N ALA A 133 -4.22 11.16 10.43
CA ALA A 133 -4.94 10.76 9.23
C ALA A 133 -5.51 9.34 9.38
N VAL A 134 -4.78 8.44 10.03
CA VAL A 134 -5.24 7.13 10.49
C VAL A 134 -5.31 7.15 12.01
N THR A 135 -6.50 7.06 12.57
CA THR A 135 -6.68 7.10 14.02
C THR A 135 -6.85 5.70 14.64
N PRO A 136 -6.50 5.49 15.91
CA PRO A 136 -6.80 4.22 16.57
C PRO A 136 -8.29 3.85 16.55
N GLY A 137 -9.18 4.85 16.42
CA GLY A 137 -10.63 4.65 16.37
C GLY A 137 -11.15 4.12 15.03
N ASP A 138 -10.37 4.15 13.96
CA ASP A 138 -10.82 3.77 12.62
C ASP A 138 -11.13 2.27 12.51
N ASN A 139 -10.29 1.44 13.12
CA ASN A 139 -10.52 0.00 13.20
C ASN A 139 -9.60 -0.65 14.25
N LYS A 140 -9.92 -1.90 14.61
CA LYS A 140 -9.16 -2.66 15.61
C LYS A 140 -7.66 -2.78 15.29
N TYR A 141 -7.30 -2.90 14.01
CA TYR A 141 -5.90 -3.09 13.62
C TYR A 141 -5.12 -1.78 13.56
N ALA A 142 -5.78 -0.65 13.29
CA ALA A 142 -5.21 0.67 13.45
C ALA A 142 -4.91 0.95 14.94
N ALA A 143 -5.81 0.53 15.85
CA ALA A 143 -5.57 0.61 17.29
C ALA A 143 -4.39 -0.28 17.73
N LEU A 144 -4.32 -1.52 17.26
CA LEU A 144 -3.20 -2.43 17.52
C LEU A 144 -1.88 -1.85 16.98
N HIS A 145 -1.92 -1.27 15.78
CA HIS A 145 -0.78 -0.58 15.20
C HIS A 145 -0.31 0.57 16.09
N GLY A 146 -1.20 1.46 16.48
CA GLY A 146 -0.88 2.59 17.38
C GLY A 146 -0.20 2.17 18.67
N ALA A 147 -0.59 0.99 19.23
CA ALA A 147 0.00 0.42 20.43
C ALA A 147 1.40 -0.20 20.19
N PHE A 148 1.62 -0.87 19.04
CA PHE A 148 2.81 -1.70 18.80
C PHE A 148 3.66 -1.26 17.61
N TRP A 149 3.41 -0.12 16.98
CA TRP A 149 4.20 0.33 15.84
C TRP A 149 5.70 0.25 16.11
N SER A 150 6.48 -0.13 15.09
CA SER A 150 7.92 -0.37 15.24
C SER A 150 8.61 -0.14 13.91
N GLY A 151 9.46 0.88 13.87
CA GLY A 151 10.11 1.30 12.63
C GLY A 151 9.13 1.90 11.62
N GLY A 152 9.41 1.71 10.35
CA GLY A 152 8.74 2.39 9.26
C GLY A 152 9.52 3.63 8.81
N LEU A 153 8.94 4.41 7.91
CA LEU A 153 9.60 5.53 7.26
C LEU A 153 9.00 6.87 7.72
N PHE A 154 9.87 7.81 8.08
CA PHE A 154 9.55 9.22 8.19
C PHE A 154 10.18 9.99 7.03
N LEU A 155 9.35 10.72 6.27
CA LEU A 155 9.79 11.51 5.13
C LEU A 155 9.17 12.90 5.18
N TYR A 156 10.02 13.92 5.25
CA TYR A 156 9.62 15.32 5.20
C TYR A 156 10.24 15.99 3.98
N ILE A 157 9.40 16.58 3.13
CA ILE A 157 9.81 17.30 1.93
C ILE A 157 9.53 18.78 2.14
N PRO A 158 10.55 19.65 2.19
CA PRO A 158 10.37 21.08 2.39
C PRO A 158 9.62 21.75 1.23
N LYS A 159 9.10 22.94 1.51
CA LYS A 159 8.35 23.79 0.56
C LYS A 159 9.11 23.96 -0.76
N GLY A 160 8.42 23.66 -1.87
CA GLY A 160 8.91 23.85 -3.24
C GLY A 160 10.04 22.91 -3.66
N VAL A 161 10.36 21.88 -2.85
CA VAL A 161 11.37 20.88 -3.21
C VAL A 161 10.72 19.80 -4.08
N ILE A 162 11.30 19.59 -5.26
CA ILE A 162 10.93 18.51 -6.17
C ILE A 162 11.95 17.38 -5.97
N VAL A 163 11.47 16.19 -5.64
CA VAL A 163 12.24 14.95 -5.56
C VAL A 163 12.05 14.23 -6.88
N ASP A 164 13.04 14.38 -7.77
CA ASP A 164 13.01 13.96 -9.17
C ASP A 164 13.16 12.45 -9.40
N ARG A 165 13.65 11.74 -8.39
CA ARG A 165 13.81 10.28 -8.40
C ARG A 165 13.03 9.67 -7.22
N PRO A 166 12.53 8.42 -7.34
CA PRO A 166 11.72 7.82 -6.28
C PRO A 166 12.51 7.61 -4.98
N VAL A 167 11.80 7.74 -3.85
CA VAL A 167 12.23 7.29 -2.53
C VAL A 167 11.62 5.92 -2.28
N LEU A 168 12.44 4.93 -1.88
CA LEU A 168 11.99 3.56 -1.63
C LEU A 168 11.96 3.21 -0.15
N ALA A 169 10.97 2.40 0.23
CA ALA A 169 11.00 1.63 1.46
C ALA A 169 10.77 0.14 1.16
N ARG A 170 11.59 -0.72 1.76
CA ARG A 170 11.49 -2.18 1.62
C ARG A 170 11.27 -2.82 2.97
N TYR A 171 10.21 -3.59 3.10
CA TYR A 171 9.85 -4.31 4.31
C TYR A 171 9.92 -5.82 4.07
N LEU A 172 10.75 -6.52 4.84
CA LEU A 172 10.93 -7.98 4.74
C LEU A 172 10.51 -8.66 6.04
N LEU A 173 9.72 -9.74 5.90
CA LEU A 173 9.41 -10.70 6.96
C LEU A 173 10.13 -12.01 6.68
N ASP A 174 11.08 -12.40 7.54
CA ASP A 174 11.91 -13.61 7.36
C ASP A 174 11.92 -14.55 8.57
N GLN A 175 11.18 -14.24 9.64
CA GLN A 175 11.14 -15.06 10.84
C GLN A 175 9.74 -15.58 11.15
N ALA A 176 9.65 -16.81 11.60
CA ALA A 176 8.42 -17.42 12.08
C ALA A 176 7.83 -16.63 13.26
N ASN A 177 6.53 -16.38 13.21
CA ASN A 177 5.77 -15.64 14.19
C ASN A 177 6.24 -14.18 14.41
N ALA A 178 7.02 -13.63 13.49
CA ALA A 178 7.40 -12.23 13.53
C ALA A 178 6.21 -11.32 13.21
N THR A 179 6.27 -10.11 13.73
CA THR A 179 5.41 -9.01 13.33
C THR A 179 6.24 -7.88 12.73
N ASN A 180 5.64 -7.17 11.79
CA ASN A 180 6.14 -5.89 11.30
C ASN A 180 5.02 -4.87 11.40
N PHE A 181 5.19 -3.86 12.25
CA PHE A 181 4.26 -2.76 12.44
C PHE A 181 4.86 -1.48 11.87
N ALA A 182 5.20 -1.49 10.57
CA ALA A 182 5.80 -0.35 9.91
C ALA A 182 4.85 0.83 9.83
N HIS A 183 5.28 2.01 10.27
CA HIS A 183 4.55 3.26 10.15
C HIS A 183 5.23 4.18 9.12
N THR A 184 4.57 4.44 8.01
CA THR A 184 5.03 5.40 7.00
C THR A 184 4.35 6.74 7.24
N LEU A 185 5.13 7.79 7.52
CA LEU A 185 4.64 9.15 7.67
C LEU A 185 5.32 10.05 6.65
N ILE A 186 4.53 10.57 5.70
CA ILE A 186 5.01 11.47 4.64
C ILE A 186 4.36 12.84 4.82
N ILE A 187 5.19 13.87 4.93
CA ILE A 187 4.78 15.27 4.99
C ILE A 187 5.40 15.98 3.80
N ALA A 188 4.58 16.35 2.83
CA ALA A 188 4.96 17.08 1.63
C ALA A 188 4.49 18.53 1.76
N GLU A 189 5.42 19.46 1.98
CA GLU A 189 5.12 20.87 2.17
C GLU A 189 4.69 21.55 0.87
N THR A 190 4.11 22.73 0.98
CA THR A 190 3.52 23.51 -0.12
C THR A 190 4.38 23.52 -1.38
N GLY A 191 3.81 23.08 -2.50
CA GLY A 191 4.45 23.04 -3.81
C GLY A 191 5.58 22.02 -3.96
N SER A 192 5.69 21.05 -3.06
CA SER A 192 6.67 19.98 -3.18
C SER A 192 6.14 18.81 -4.03
N GLN A 193 7.05 17.99 -4.57
CA GLN A 193 6.68 16.82 -5.36
C GLN A 193 7.51 15.61 -4.93
N LEU A 194 6.86 14.44 -4.89
CA LEU A 194 7.46 13.19 -4.46
C LEU A 194 6.85 11.99 -5.18
N VAL A 195 7.71 11.08 -5.62
CA VAL A 195 7.35 9.69 -5.93
C VAL A 195 7.92 8.79 -4.83
N TYR A 196 7.05 8.05 -4.17
CA TYR A 196 7.41 7.08 -3.13
C TYR A 196 7.02 5.67 -3.56
N ILE A 197 7.89 4.69 -3.30
CA ILE A 197 7.65 3.27 -3.59
C ILE A 197 7.83 2.46 -2.32
N GLU A 198 6.82 1.66 -1.97
CA GLU A 198 6.83 0.71 -0.88
C GLU A 198 6.81 -0.71 -1.43
N GLU A 199 7.82 -1.49 -1.13
CA GLU A 199 7.91 -2.90 -1.50
C GLU A 199 7.85 -3.77 -0.25
N THR A 200 6.95 -4.75 -0.25
CA THR A 200 6.84 -5.71 0.87
C THR A 200 6.99 -7.13 0.38
N ALA A 201 7.83 -7.91 1.06
CA ALA A 201 8.11 -9.29 0.72
C ALA A 201 8.33 -10.15 1.97
N SER A 202 8.30 -11.45 1.81
CA SER A 202 8.63 -12.39 2.89
C SER A 202 9.46 -13.58 2.40
N ALA A 203 10.29 -14.10 3.31
CA ALA A 203 11.08 -15.30 3.13
C ALA A 203 10.94 -16.19 4.37
N LEU A 204 9.69 -16.59 4.67
CA LEU A 204 9.37 -17.40 5.85
C LEU A 204 9.77 -18.86 5.67
N PRO A 205 10.18 -19.56 6.75
CA PRO A 205 10.28 -21.00 6.73
C PRO A 205 8.95 -21.68 6.36
N ALA A 206 8.99 -22.83 5.71
CA ALA A 206 7.79 -23.56 5.32
C ALA A 206 6.83 -23.80 6.50
N GLY A 207 5.56 -23.49 6.34
CA GLY A 207 4.52 -23.62 7.37
C GLY A 207 4.59 -22.59 8.50
N ALA A 208 5.51 -21.63 8.43
CA ALA A 208 5.56 -20.52 9.37
C ALA A 208 4.50 -19.47 9.06
N THR A 209 4.10 -18.70 10.07
CA THR A 209 3.18 -17.57 9.94
C THR A 209 3.85 -16.28 10.40
N ALA A 210 3.41 -15.15 9.86
CA ALA A 210 3.85 -13.82 10.27
C ALA A 210 2.73 -12.79 10.02
N LEU A 211 2.82 -11.65 10.69
CA LEU A 211 1.88 -10.54 10.55
C LEU A 211 2.61 -9.29 10.07
N PHE A 212 2.16 -8.73 8.96
CA PHE A 212 2.42 -7.35 8.59
C PHE A 212 1.21 -6.49 8.96
N ASN A 213 1.39 -5.49 9.81
CA ASN A 213 0.36 -4.49 10.10
C ASN A 213 0.93 -3.10 9.82
N GLY A 214 0.75 -2.64 8.58
CA GLY A 214 1.28 -1.39 8.07
C GLY A 214 0.28 -0.23 8.19
N VAL A 215 0.77 0.94 8.57
CA VAL A 215 0.02 2.21 8.47
C VAL A 215 0.82 3.19 7.63
N ALA A 216 0.15 3.88 6.70
CA ALA A 216 0.72 4.99 5.96
C ALA A 216 -0.16 6.22 6.06
N GLU A 217 0.43 7.34 6.45
CA GLU A 217 -0.20 8.64 6.53
C GLU A 217 0.52 9.62 5.60
N ILE A 218 -0.24 10.29 4.73
CA ILE A 218 0.30 11.25 3.78
C ILE A 218 -0.39 12.59 3.96
N PHE A 219 0.38 13.63 4.18
CA PHE A 219 -0.07 15.01 4.25
C PHE A 219 0.53 15.78 3.07
N ALA A 220 -0.28 16.05 2.05
CA ALA A 220 0.11 16.88 0.92
C ALA A 220 -0.44 18.30 1.14
N LYS A 221 0.45 19.24 1.48
CA LYS A 221 0.10 20.64 1.70
C LYS A 221 -0.32 21.33 0.40
N ASP A 222 -0.66 22.62 0.47
CA ASP A 222 -1.13 23.37 -0.69
C ASP A 222 -0.26 23.14 -1.93
N ASN A 223 -0.87 22.70 -3.03
CA ASN A 223 -0.21 22.45 -4.31
C ASN A 223 0.97 21.44 -4.21
N ALA A 224 0.96 20.55 -3.21
CA ALA A 224 1.93 19.46 -3.13
C ALA A 224 1.41 18.21 -3.86
N HIS A 225 2.32 17.49 -4.52
CA HIS A 225 1.98 16.30 -5.30
C HIS A 225 2.74 15.10 -4.76
N VAL A 226 2.02 14.09 -4.32
CA VAL A 226 2.59 12.85 -3.80
C VAL A 226 2.02 11.66 -4.57
N GLN A 227 2.88 10.93 -5.25
CA GLN A 227 2.56 9.62 -5.78
C GLN A 227 3.09 8.54 -4.83
N PHE A 228 2.19 7.75 -4.29
CA PHE A 228 2.50 6.60 -3.42
C PHE A 228 2.26 5.31 -4.16
N ASN A 229 3.32 4.55 -4.39
CA ASN A 229 3.23 3.24 -5.03
C ASN A 229 3.48 2.16 -3.98
N SER A 230 2.67 1.12 -3.92
CA SER A 230 2.91 -0.03 -3.05
C SER A 230 2.77 -1.34 -3.82
N VAL A 231 3.76 -2.20 -3.66
CA VAL A 231 3.77 -3.56 -4.21
C VAL A 231 3.88 -4.54 -3.06
N GLN A 232 2.81 -5.27 -2.83
CA GLN A 232 2.75 -6.32 -1.83
C GLN A 232 2.91 -7.68 -2.52
N ASP A 233 4.03 -8.36 -2.24
CA ASP A 233 4.36 -9.67 -2.78
C ASP A 233 4.84 -10.62 -1.66
N PHE A 234 4.03 -10.70 -0.60
CA PHE A 234 4.29 -11.64 0.48
C PHE A 234 4.06 -13.08 0.04
N GLY A 235 4.94 -13.97 0.46
CA GLY A 235 4.74 -15.41 0.33
C GLY A 235 3.64 -15.97 1.24
N PRO A 236 3.43 -17.30 1.18
CA PRO A 236 2.48 -18.00 2.05
C PRO A 236 2.79 -17.82 3.55
N GLY A 237 1.75 -17.91 4.38
CA GLY A 237 1.84 -17.80 5.84
C GLY A 237 1.77 -16.36 6.35
N VAL A 238 1.75 -15.36 5.49
CA VAL A 238 1.66 -13.95 5.90
C VAL A 238 0.21 -13.48 5.94
N TRP A 239 -0.12 -12.76 7.02
CA TRP A 239 -1.27 -11.88 7.08
C TRP A 239 -0.82 -10.46 6.85
N ASN A 240 -1.41 -9.83 5.84
CA ASN A 240 -1.15 -8.43 5.47
C ASN A 240 -2.36 -7.60 5.88
N ILE A 241 -2.17 -6.73 6.88
CA ILE A 241 -3.21 -5.82 7.36
C ILE A 241 -2.69 -4.40 7.22
N THR A 242 -3.32 -3.60 6.37
CA THR A 242 -2.85 -2.25 6.12
C THR A 242 -3.97 -1.21 6.23
N THR A 243 -3.61 -0.03 6.75
CA THR A 243 -4.47 1.14 6.71
C THR A 243 -3.66 2.31 6.19
N LYS A 244 -4.04 2.83 5.02
CA LYS A 244 -3.36 3.94 4.35
C LYS A 244 -4.34 5.10 4.17
N HIS A 245 -3.95 6.30 4.55
CA HIS A 245 -4.81 7.48 4.40
C HIS A 245 -4.02 8.72 4.02
N GLY A 246 -4.57 9.49 3.08
CA GLY A 246 -3.99 10.72 2.57
C GLY A 246 -4.89 11.92 2.78
N ILE A 247 -4.28 13.06 3.08
CA ILE A 247 -4.98 14.34 3.25
C ILE A 247 -4.33 15.38 2.35
N PRO A 248 -4.82 15.57 1.10
CA PRO A 248 -4.43 16.69 0.26
C PRO A 248 -5.15 17.96 0.70
N GLU A 249 -4.36 19.03 0.90
CA GLU A 249 -4.84 20.39 1.14
C GLU A 249 -5.16 21.09 -0.18
N LYS A 250 -5.26 22.43 -0.20
CA LYS A 250 -5.70 23.20 -1.36
C LYS A 250 -4.83 22.88 -2.60
N ASP A 251 -5.49 22.52 -3.71
CA ASP A 251 -4.86 22.14 -4.98
C ASP A 251 -3.78 21.03 -4.82
N GLY A 252 -3.79 20.33 -3.67
CA GLY A 252 -2.90 19.20 -3.40
C GLY A 252 -3.36 17.94 -4.13
N TYR A 253 -2.41 17.06 -4.47
CA TYR A 253 -2.70 15.82 -5.18
C TYR A 253 -2.03 14.63 -4.51
N ILE A 254 -2.79 13.58 -4.25
CA ILE A 254 -2.28 12.28 -3.81
C ILE A 254 -2.73 11.22 -4.81
N HIS A 255 -1.78 10.56 -5.44
CA HIS A 255 -2.02 9.44 -6.35
C HIS A 255 -1.53 8.15 -5.72
N TRP A 256 -2.47 7.25 -5.42
CA TRP A 256 -2.18 5.92 -4.91
C TRP A 256 -2.12 4.91 -6.05
N ILE A 257 -1.05 4.13 -6.09
CA ILE A 257 -0.93 2.95 -6.94
C ILE A 257 -0.65 1.77 -6.01
N VAL A 258 -1.59 0.84 -5.92
CA VAL A 258 -1.49 -0.30 -5.02
C VAL A 258 -1.58 -1.61 -5.78
N ALA A 259 -0.64 -2.51 -5.55
CA ALA A 259 -0.63 -3.85 -6.12
C ALA A 259 -0.55 -4.88 -4.99
N ASP A 260 -1.65 -5.61 -4.78
CA ASP A 260 -1.72 -6.70 -3.81
C ASP A 260 -1.70 -8.04 -4.53
N LEU A 261 -0.57 -8.74 -4.42
CA LEU A 261 -0.29 -9.96 -5.17
C LEU A 261 -0.10 -11.19 -4.27
N GLY A 262 0.36 -10.99 -3.05
CA GLY A 262 0.75 -12.04 -2.13
C GLY A 262 -0.12 -12.14 -0.88
N ALA A 263 0.43 -12.75 0.17
CA ALA A 263 -0.16 -13.08 1.47
C ALA A 263 -1.30 -14.12 1.42
N ASP A 264 -1.53 -14.83 2.51
CA ASP A 264 -2.67 -15.74 2.64
C ASP A 264 -3.98 -14.95 2.89
N THR A 265 -3.86 -13.85 3.62
CA THR A 265 -4.98 -12.97 3.93
C THR A 265 -4.51 -11.51 3.88
N THR A 266 -5.20 -10.71 3.09
CA THR A 266 -5.01 -9.25 3.02
C THR A 266 -6.28 -8.55 3.51
N LEU A 267 -6.13 -7.63 4.48
CA LEU A 267 -7.17 -6.69 4.90
C LEU A 267 -6.61 -5.28 4.70
N ALA A 268 -7.03 -4.63 3.63
CA ALA A 268 -6.50 -3.31 3.27
C ALA A 268 -7.59 -2.24 3.32
N ASN A 269 -7.30 -1.14 4.03
CA ASN A 269 -8.10 0.06 4.02
C ASN A 269 -7.27 1.18 3.38
N LEU A 270 -7.79 1.80 2.35
CA LEU A 270 -7.12 2.86 1.59
C LEU A 270 -8.06 4.04 1.40
N GLY A 271 -7.69 5.20 1.89
CA GLY A 271 -8.54 6.38 1.85
C GLY A 271 -7.83 7.67 1.49
N THR A 272 -8.61 8.62 0.97
CA THR A 272 -8.19 10.00 0.80
C THR A 272 -9.29 10.92 1.31
N THR A 273 -8.95 11.85 2.20
CA THR A 273 -9.83 12.94 2.60
C THR A 273 -9.39 14.21 1.90
N LEU A 274 -10.14 14.61 0.88
CA LEU A 274 -9.91 15.80 0.06
C LEU A 274 -10.31 17.03 0.87
N ALA A 275 -9.37 17.52 1.70
CA ALA A 275 -9.61 18.53 2.73
C ALA A 275 -9.51 19.95 2.19
N GLY A 276 -8.75 20.20 1.12
CA GLY A 276 -8.60 21.50 0.50
C GLY A 276 -9.38 21.65 -0.80
N SER A 277 -9.83 22.87 -1.09
CA SER A 277 -10.50 23.16 -2.38
C SER A 277 -9.55 22.89 -3.54
N GLY A 278 -10.08 22.30 -4.62
CA GLY A 278 -9.29 21.92 -5.80
C GLY A 278 -8.42 20.69 -5.63
N SER A 279 -8.43 20.04 -4.46
CA SER A 279 -7.58 18.86 -4.22
C SER A 279 -8.06 17.64 -5.01
N ASN A 280 -7.10 16.75 -5.30
CA ASN A 280 -7.30 15.53 -6.06
C ASN A 280 -6.77 14.30 -5.30
N GLY A 281 -7.44 13.15 -5.49
CA GLY A 281 -7.07 11.91 -4.79
C GLY A 281 -7.41 10.67 -5.59
N ASP A 282 -6.50 10.21 -6.47
CA ASP A 282 -6.74 9.06 -7.32
C ASP A 282 -6.20 7.77 -6.71
N ILE A 283 -6.88 6.67 -6.95
CA ILE A 283 -6.51 5.32 -6.50
C ILE A 283 -6.52 4.38 -7.71
N VAL A 284 -5.38 3.78 -7.98
CA VAL A 284 -5.21 2.74 -9.01
C VAL A 284 -4.81 1.44 -8.33
N GLY A 285 -5.59 0.36 -8.51
CA GLY A 285 -5.38 -0.92 -7.85
C GLY A 285 -5.20 -2.10 -8.81
N VAL A 286 -4.23 -2.95 -8.52
CA VAL A 286 -3.98 -4.24 -9.16
C VAL A 286 -4.10 -5.34 -8.14
N LEU A 287 -5.02 -6.28 -8.33
CA LEU A 287 -5.21 -7.43 -7.46
C LEU A 287 -4.99 -8.71 -8.25
N PHE A 288 -4.16 -9.61 -7.74
CA PHE A 288 -4.07 -10.94 -8.32
C PHE A 288 -4.01 -12.00 -7.22
N ALA A 289 -5.11 -12.69 -7.02
CA ALA A 289 -5.25 -13.73 -5.98
C ALA A 289 -5.32 -15.13 -6.59
N THR A 290 -4.63 -16.09 -5.99
CA THR A 290 -4.57 -17.50 -6.42
C THR A 290 -4.64 -18.44 -5.22
N GLY A 291 -4.85 -19.73 -5.43
CA GLY A 291 -4.91 -20.72 -4.35
C GLY A 291 -6.12 -20.50 -3.44
N GLU A 292 -5.87 -20.32 -2.16
CA GLU A 292 -6.89 -20.01 -1.14
C GLU A 292 -6.74 -18.59 -0.56
N GLN A 293 -6.06 -17.70 -1.29
CA GLN A 293 -5.86 -16.33 -0.85
C GLN A 293 -7.21 -15.61 -0.65
N PHE A 294 -7.25 -14.81 0.39
CA PHE A 294 -8.38 -13.94 0.69
C PHE A 294 -7.92 -12.50 0.77
N MET A 295 -8.57 -11.62 0.01
CA MET A 295 -8.30 -10.19 0.06
C MET A 295 -9.60 -9.43 0.32
N GLN A 296 -9.62 -8.60 1.35
CA GLN A 296 -10.65 -7.58 1.56
C GLN A 296 -10.02 -6.21 1.36
N ILE A 297 -10.54 -5.48 0.38
CA ILE A 297 -10.03 -4.17 -0.01
C ILE A 297 -11.15 -3.15 0.19
N ASN A 298 -10.93 -2.20 1.09
CA ASN A 298 -11.85 -1.11 1.35
C ASN A 298 -11.23 0.20 0.85
N THR A 299 -11.97 0.95 0.02
CA THR A 299 -11.52 2.26 -0.47
C THR A 299 -12.45 3.36 -0.04
N LEU A 300 -11.90 4.55 0.20
CA LEU A 300 -12.66 5.74 0.59
C LEU A 300 -12.15 6.97 -0.16
N SER A 301 -13.04 7.60 -0.94
CA SER A 301 -12.85 8.94 -1.47
C SER A 301 -13.78 9.89 -0.70
N ASN A 302 -13.23 10.61 0.31
CA ASN A 302 -14.00 11.51 1.17
C ASN A 302 -13.82 12.96 0.71
N HIS A 303 -14.78 13.49 -0.01
CA HIS A 303 -14.82 14.86 -0.49
C HIS A 303 -15.32 15.79 0.62
N ALA A 304 -14.41 16.53 1.25
CA ALA A 304 -14.71 17.43 2.36
C ALA A 304 -14.72 18.92 1.95
N ALA A 305 -14.13 19.26 0.79
CA ALA A 305 -13.98 20.62 0.29
C ALA A 305 -14.59 20.83 -1.10
N LEU A 306 -14.63 22.09 -1.53
CA LEU A 306 -15.20 22.54 -2.82
C LEU A 306 -14.31 22.11 -4.00
N SER A 307 -14.91 21.76 -5.14
CA SER A 307 -14.24 21.52 -6.43
C SER A 307 -13.16 20.43 -6.35
N THR A 308 -13.44 19.36 -5.64
CA THR A 308 -12.50 18.24 -5.47
C THR A 308 -12.77 17.12 -6.47
N SER A 309 -11.73 16.38 -6.86
CA SER A 309 -11.89 15.23 -7.75
C SER A 309 -11.17 13.97 -7.25
N ALA A 310 -11.74 12.79 -7.58
CA ALA A 310 -11.13 11.51 -7.27
C ALA A 310 -11.57 10.44 -8.27
N GLU A 311 -10.61 9.67 -8.78
CA GLU A 311 -10.87 8.45 -9.54
C GLU A 311 -10.35 7.24 -8.76
N THR A 312 -11.21 6.24 -8.55
CA THR A 312 -10.81 4.94 -8.00
C THR A 312 -10.98 3.88 -9.09
N TYR A 313 -9.89 3.23 -9.48
CA TYR A 313 -9.86 2.26 -10.57
C TYR A 313 -9.13 0.99 -10.17
N PHE A 314 -9.86 -0.11 -9.99
CA PHE A 314 -9.31 -1.41 -9.63
C PHE A 314 -9.48 -2.43 -10.74
N LYS A 315 -8.45 -3.25 -10.94
CA LYS A 315 -8.51 -4.47 -11.73
C LYS A 315 -8.02 -5.66 -10.92
N GLY A 316 -8.85 -6.70 -10.84
CA GLY A 316 -8.57 -7.94 -10.13
C GLY A 316 -8.58 -9.15 -11.06
N VAL A 317 -7.67 -10.09 -10.83
CA VAL A 317 -7.69 -11.43 -11.46
C VAL A 317 -7.67 -12.47 -10.35
N LEU A 318 -8.58 -13.44 -10.42
CA LEU A 318 -8.70 -14.49 -9.42
C LEU A 318 -8.64 -15.87 -10.06
N ASP A 319 -7.82 -16.74 -9.50
CA ASP A 319 -7.68 -18.13 -9.92
C ASP A 319 -7.87 -19.09 -8.75
N ASP A 320 -7.96 -20.38 -9.04
CA ASP A 320 -8.16 -21.49 -8.10
C ASP A 320 -9.41 -21.23 -7.22
N ARG A 321 -9.26 -21.16 -5.88
CA ARG A 321 -10.31 -20.88 -4.88
C ARG A 321 -10.12 -19.55 -4.18
N ALA A 322 -9.42 -18.63 -4.83
CA ALA A 322 -9.17 -17.31 -4.27
C ALA A 322 -10.48 -16.50 -4.12
N ARG A 323 -10.51 -15.65 -3.13
CA ARG A 323 -11.64 -14.75 -2.88
C ARG A 323 -11.18 -13.31 -2.69
N VAL A 324 -11.86 -12.39 -3.35
CA VAL A 324 -11.68 -10.94 -3.16
C VAL A 324 -13.04 -10.31 -2.82
N ASP A 325 -13.07 -9.55 -1.72
CA ASP A 325 -14.17 -8.69 -1.32
C ASP A 325 -13.72 -7.24 -1.47
N PHE A 326 -14.28 -6.52 -2.43
CA PHE A 326 -13.99 -5.11 -2.68
C PHE A 326 -15.15 -4.24 -2.18
N GLU A 327 -14.84 -3.24 -1.36
CA GLU A 327 -15.80 -2.23 -0.93
C GLU A 327 -15.25 -0.84 -1.27
N GLY A 328 -16.01 -0.05 -2.04
CA GLY A 328 -15.64 1.30 -2.41
C GLY A 328 -16.68 2.31 -1.94
N LEU A 329 -16.26 3.35 -1.24
CA LEU A 329 -17.14 4.43 -0.79
C LEU A 329 -16.68 5.77 -1.35
N ILE A 330 -17.59 6.44 -2.07
CA ILE A 330 -17.49 7.86 -2.36
C ILE A 330 -18.38 8.59 -1.37
N LYS A 331 -17.78 9.46 -0.56
CA LYS A 331 -18.48 10.27 0.42
C LYS A 331 -18.32 11.75 0.08
N VAL A 332 -19.44 12.48 -0.03
CA VAL A 332 -19.45 13.91 -0.39
C VAL A 332 -20.16 14.70 0.70
N ALA A 333 -19.41 15.57 1.39
CA ALA A 333 -19.95 16.43 2.44
C ALA A 333 -20.87 17.52 1.86
N HIS A 334 -21.76 18.05 2.67
CA HIS A 334 -22.74 19.08 2.26
C HIS A 334 -22.08 20.31 1.58
N GLY A 335 -20.90 20.73 2.07
CA GLY A 335 -20.15 21.87 1.50
C GLY A 335 -19.29 21.53 0.28
N ALA A 336 -19.12 20.25 -0.05
CA ALA A 336 -18.25 19.79 -1.13
C ALA A 336 -18.96 19.84 -2.50
N GLN A 337 -19.40 21.05 -2.89
CA GLN A 337 -19.99 21.29 -4.20
C GLN A 337 -18.95 21.19 -5.32
N GLN A 338 -19.38 20.98 -6.55
CA GLN A 338 -18.54 20.81 -7.74
C GLN A 338 -17.56 19.62 -7.63
N THR A 339 -17.94 18.62 -6.82
CA THR A 339 -17.21 17.37 -6.76
C THR A 339 -17.35 16.58 -8.06
N ASN A 340 -16.24 15.99 -8.52
CA ASN A 340 -16.23 15.02 -9.60
C ASN A 340 -15.56 13.74 -9.11
N SER A 341 -16.30 12.62 -9.04
CA SER A 341 -15.76 11.37 -8.51
C SER A 341 -16.28 10.16 -9.27
N TYR A 342 -15.37 9.23 -9.56
CA TYR A 342 -15.69 7.97 -10.22
C TYR A 342 -15.02 6.80 -9.51
N LEU A 343 -15.76 5.71 -9.32
CA LEU A 343 -15.24 4.46 -8.75
C LEU A 343 -15.54 3.32 -9.70
N SER A 344 -14.51 2.55 -10.09
CA SER A 344 -14.70 1.34 -10.88
C SER A 344 -13.88 0.17 -10.36
N ASP A 345 -14.50 -1.01 -10.36
CA ASP A 345 -13.88 -2.29 -10.04
C ASP A 345 -14.21 -3.30 -11.13
N HIS A 346 -13.17 -3.88 -11.71
CA HIS A 346 -13.27 -4.88 -12.77
C HIS A 346 -12.52 -6.14 -12.35
N THR A 347 -13.24 -7.25 -12.22
CA THR A 347 -12.65 -8.53 -11.80
C THR A 347 -12.84 -9.62 -12.84
N LEU A 348 -11.74 -10.28 -13.19
CA LEU A 348 -11.69 -11.43 -14.11
C LEU A 348 -11.49 -12.72 -13.31
N LEU A 349 -12.40 -13.68 -13.45
CA LEU A 349 -12.32 -15.00 -12.84
C LEU A 349 -11.72 -16.01 -13.83
N LEU A 350 -10.65 -16.67 -13.42
CA LEU A 350 -9.97 -17.71 -14.22
C LEU A 350 -10.48 -19.12 -13.86
N SER A 351 -11.14 -19.27 -12.73
CA SER A 351 -11.66 -20.52 -12.19
C SER A 351 -13.11 -20.37 -11.75
N ASP A 352 -13.91 -21.46 -11.89
CA ASP A 352 -15.29 -21.53 -11.40
C ASP A 352 -15.40 -21.53 -9.86
N GLU A 353 -14.31 -21.84 -9.15
CA GLU A 353 -14.26 -21.84 -7.70
C GLU A 353 -13.83 -20.47 -7.12
N ALA A 354 -13.24 -19.60 -7.95
CA ALA A 354 -12.87 -18.25 -7.55
C ALA A 354 -14.10 -17.37 -7.30
N ARG A 355 -14.02 -16.46 -6.34
CA ARG A 355 -15.15 -15.61 -5.94
C ARG A 355 -14.72 -14.16 -5.78
N ALA A 356 -15.49 -13.25 -6.38
CA ALA A 356 -15.36 -11.81 -6.18
C ALA A 356 -16.70 -11.23 -5.73
N GLU A 357 -16.66 -10.40 -4.68
CA GLU A 357 -17.78 -9.56 -4.26
C GLU A 357 -17.36 -8.11 -4.37
N SER A 358 -18.16 -7.29 -5.06
CA SER A 358 -17.92 -5.85 -5.22
C SER A 358 -19.11 -5.06 -4.71
N ILE A 359 -18.87 -4.14 -3.77
CA ILE A 359 -19.89 -3.32 -3.13
C ILE A 359 -19.51 -1.84 -3.23
N PRO A 360 -19.74 -1.20 -4.39
CA PRO A 360 -19.56 0.24 -4.51
C PRO A 360 -20.72 0.97 -3.84
N SER A 361 -20.42 2.06 -3.11
CA SER A 361 -21.39 2.84 -2.33
C SER A 361 -21.16 4.34 -2.52
N LEU A 362 -22.26 5.12 -2.49
CA LEU A 362 -22.26 6.58 -2.57
C LEU A 362 -22.99 7.16 -1.37
N GLU A 363 -22.35 8.06 -0.65
CA GLU A 363 -22.95 8.89 0.42
C GLU A 363 -22.83 10.36 0.04
N ILE A 364 -23.86 10.93 -0.58
CA ILE A 364 -23.81 12.27 -1.15
C ILE A 364 -24.75 13.21 -0.39
N ALA A 365 -24.17 14.25 0.24
CA ALA A 365 -24.91 15.29 0.95
C ALA A 365 -24.92 16.65 0.21
N ALA A 366 -24.31 16.74 -0.99
CA ALA A 366 -24.26 17.93 -1.84
C ALA A 366 -25.13 17.78 -3.08
N ASN A 367 -25.46 18.90 -3.75
CA ASN A 367 -26.37 18.90 -4.90
C ASN A 367 -25.65 19.08 -6.26
N ASP A 368 -24.64 19.96 -6.32
CA ASP A 368 -23.88 20.22 -7.54
C ASP A 368 -22.65 19.32 -7.59
N VAL A 369 -22.87 18.04 -7.96
CA VAL A 369 -21.81 17.03 -7.99
C VAL A 369 -21.98 16.07 -9.16
N ARG A 370 -20.86 15.49 -9.60
CA ARG A 370 -20.82 14.35 -10.50
C ARG A 370 -20.16 13.20 -9.74
N ALA A 371 -20.96 12.20 -9.38
CA ALA A 371 -20.45 11.00 -8.72
C ALA A 371 -21.13 9.76 -9.31
N SER A 372 -20.33 8.79 -9.71
CA SER A 372 -20.82 7.54 -10.25
C SER A 372 -19.89 6.37 -9.94
N HIS A 373 -20.41 5.16 -10.08
CA HIS A 373 -19.61 3.96 -9.93
C HIS A 373 -19.98 2.91 -10.98
N GLY A 374 -19.06 1.96 -11.22
CA GLY A 374 -19.27 0.78 -12.02
C GLY A 374 -18.52 -0.42 -11.45
N ALA A 375 -19.11 -1.60 -11.49
CA ALA A 375 -18.44 -2.83 -11.11
C ALA A 375 -18.76 -3.93 -12.13
N THR A 376 -17.75 -4.72 -12.48
CA THR A 376 -17.92 -5.87 -13.36
C THR A 376 -17.16 -7.07 -12.84
N THR A 377 -17.81 -8.22 -12.84
CA THR A 377 -17.16 -9.51 -12.56
C THR A 377 -17.53 -10.46 -13.67
N GLY A 378 -16.56 -11.06 -14.32
CA GLY A 378 -16.77 -11.99 -15.42
C GLY A 378 -15.68 -13.03 -15.51
N GLN A 379 -15.94 -14.07 -16.30
CA GLN A 379 -14.95 -15.09 -16.69
C GLN A 379 -14.25 -14.68 -17.99
N ILE A 380 -13.17 -15.39 -18.32
CA ILE A 380 -12.55 -15.25 -19.65
C ILE A 380 -13.60 -15.53 -20.74
N ASP A 381 -13.68 -14.63 -21.70
CA ASP A 381 -14.54 -14.80 -22.86
C ASP A 381 -14.09 -16.04 -23.68
N ALA A 382 -14.97 -17.04 -23.72
CA ALA A 382 -14.71 -18.29 -24.42
C ALA A 382 -14.48 -18.11 -25.92
N GLU A 383 -15.10 -17.10 -26.56
CA GLU A 383 -14.89 -16.81 -27.96
C GLU A 383 -13.53 -16.19 -28.23
N GLN A 384 -13.06 -15.29 -27.33
CA GLN A 384 -11.71 -14.73 -27.41
C GLN A 384 -10.64 -15.82 -27.20
N LEU A 385 -10.83 -16.68 -26.21
CA LEU A 385 -9.93 -17.80 -25.96
C LEU A 385 -9.88 -18.75 -27.17
N PHE A 386 -11.05 -19.15 -27.66
CA PHE A 386 -11.15 -20.01 -28.88
C PHE A 386 -10.49 -19.36 -30.12
N TYR A 387 -10.68 -18.07 -30.31
CA TYR A 387 -10.07 -17.35 -31.43
C TYR A 387 -8.53 -17.40 -31.37
N LEU A 388 -7.92 -17.17 -30.20
CA LEU A 388 -6.47 -17.26 -30.03
C LEU A 388 -5.97 -18.70 -30.30
N MET A 389 -6.68 -19.70 -29.78
CA MET A 389 -6.35 -21.11 -30.00
C MET A 389 -6.46 -21.50 -31.48
N CYS A 390 -7.44 -20.97 -32.22
CA CYS A 390 -7.56 -21.16 -33.69
C CYS A 390 -6.40 -20.53 -34.48
N ARG A 391 -5.67 -19.57 -33.88
CA ARG A 391 -4.46 -18.98 -34.45
C ARG A 391 -3.19 -19.76 -34.12
N GLY A 392 -3.31 -20.90 -33.41
CA GLY A 392 -2.22 -21.78 -33.06
C GLY A 392 -1.54 -21.45 -31.72
N ILE A 393 -2.15 -20.56 -30.93
CA ILE A 393 -1.64 -20.24 -29.59
C ILE A 393 -2.14 -21.31 -28.60
N PRO A 394 -1.26 -21.96 -27.82
CA PRO A 394 -1.66 -22.91 -26.78
C PRO A 394 -2.62 -22.26 -25.77
N GLU A 395 -3.53 -23.03 -25.16
CA GLU A 395 -4.55 -22.51 -24.27
C GLU A 395 -3.96 -21.71 -23.09
N ASP A 396 -2.93 -22.23 -22.45
CA ASP A 396 -2.29 -21.56 -21.29
C ASP A 396 -1.66 -20.22 -21.69
N GLU A 397 -1.09 -20.14 -22.89
CA GLU A 397 -0.53 -18.90 -23.42
C GLU A 397 -1.63 -17.92 -23.83
N ALA A 398 -2.71 -18.40 -24.44
CA ALA A 398 -3.87 -17.59 -24.78
C ALA A 398 -4.51 -16.96 -23.52
N ARG A 399 -4.67 -17.75 -22.45
CA ARG A 399 -5.14 -17.25 -21.13
C ARG A 399 -4.20 -16.17 -20.60
N ARG A 400 -2.88 -16.38 -20.66
CA ARG A 400 -1.89 -15.41 -20.22
C ARG A 400 -2.00 -14.09 -20.99
N LEU A 401 -2.10 -14.16 -22.31
CA LEU A 401 -2.26 -12.96 -23.15
C LEU A 401 -3.53 -12.17 -22.81
N ILE A 402 -4.65 -12.87 -22.56
CA ILE A 402 -5.90 -12.22 -22.14
C ILE A 402 -5.72 -11.51 -20.80
N VAL A 403 -5.09 -12.15 -19.81
CA VAL A 403 -4.85 -11.57 -18.51
C VAL A 403 -3.90 -10.37 -18.59
N GLN A 404 -2.83 -10.47 -19.37
CA GLN A 404 -1.93 -9.34 -19.60
C GLN A 404 -2.69 -8.16 -20.24
N GLY A 405 -3.44 -8.41 -21.30
CA GLY A 405 -4.27 -7.38 -21.92
C GLY A 405 -5.34 -6.80 -21.01
N PHE A 406 -5.87 -7.60 -20.07
CA PHE A 406 -6.79 -7.11 -19.05
C PHE A 406 -6.13 -6.12 -18.09
N PHE A 407 -4.88 -6.35 -17.69
CA PHE A 407 -4.16 -5.44 -16.79
C PHE A 407 -3.55 -4.21 -17.48
N GLU A 408 -3.26 -4.24 -18.79
CA GLU A 408 -2.59 -3.13 -19.49
C GLU A 408 -3.21 -1.74 -19.19
N PRO A 409 -4.55 -1.53 -19.23
CA PRO A 409 -5.11 -0.21 -18.97
C PRO A 409 -4.85 0.33 -17.54
N VAL A 410 -4.59 -0.53 -16.58
CA VAL A 410 -4.23 -0.10 -15.22
C VAL A 410 -2.73 0.07 -15.09
N LEU A 411 -1.93 -0.75 -15.76
CA LEU A 411 -0.48 -0.63 -15.79
C LEU A 411 -0.04 0.66 -16.51
N ASP A 412 -0.76 1.06 -17.56
CA ASP A 412 -0.48 2.31 -18.29
C ASP A 412 -0.68 3.57 -17.44
N LYS A 413 -1.50 3.49 -16.36
CA LYS A 413 -1.67 4.58 -15.40
C LYS A 413 -0.47 4.71 -14.44
N ILE A 414 0.48 3.76 -14.44
CA ILE A 414 1.68 3.76 -13.58
C ILE A 414 2.80 4.50 -14.32
N PRO A 415 3.25 5.68 -13.87
CA PRO A 415 4.26 6.46 -14.58
C PRO A 415 5.64 5.79 -14.64
N SER A 416 6.04 5.09 -13.56
CA SER A 416 7.35 4.43 -13.51
C SER A 416 7.42 3.20 -14.41
N GLY A 417 8.26 3.25 -15.45
CA GLY A 417 8.51 2.12 -16.35
C GLY A 417 9.05 0.89 -15.63
N GLU A 418 9.95 1.09 -14.66
CA GLU A 418 10.51 -0.01 -13.87
C GLU A 418 9.44 -0.69 -12.99
N LEU A 419 8.60 0.09 -12.31
CA LEU A 419 7.52 -0.48 -11.50
C LEU A 419 6.52 -1.25 -12.37
N ARG A 420 6.20 -0.74 -13.58
CA ARG A 420 5.37 -1.47 -14.55
C ARG A 420 6.00 -2.80 -14.95
N ALA A 421 7.30 -2.81 -15.27
CA ALA A 421 8.01 -4.02 -15.64
C ALA A 421 8.00 -5.06 -14.50
N ARG A 422 8.28 -4.63 -13.27
CA ARG A 422 8.24 -5.51 -12.08
C ARG A 422 6.83 -6.08 -11.84
N LEU A 423 5.78 -5.28 -11.98
CA LEU A 423 4.42 -5.76 -11.84
C LEU A 423 4.05 -6.76 -12.93
N ARG A 424 4.43 -6.52 -14.19
CA ARG A 424 4.24 -7.50 -15.28
C ARG A 424 4.93 -8.82 -14.95
N GLN A 425 6.18 -8.80 -14.49
CA GLN A 425 6.90 -10.02 -14.08
C GLN A 425 6.20 -10.73 -12.93
N SER A 426 5.74 -10.01 -11.91
CA SER A 426 5.00 -10.62 -10.79
C SER A 426 3.67 -11.23 -11.24
N ILE A 427 2.96 -10.61 -12.16
CA ILE A 427 1.73 -11.15 -12.77
C ILE A 427 2.05 -12.44 -13.54
N VAL A 428 3.07 -12.42 -14.41
CA VAL A 428 3.49 -13.60 -15.17
C VAL A 428 3.92 -14.73 -14.23
N ARG A 429 4.74 -14.45 -13.23
CA ARG A 429 5.18 -15.43 -12.23
C ARG A 429 3.99 -16.09 -11.51
N LYS A 430 2.96 -15.33 -11.17
CA LYS A 430 1.75 -15.89 -10.55
C LYS A 430 0.99 -16.80 -11.52
N MET A 431 0.81 -16.40 -12.77
CA MET A 431 0.14 -17.20 -13.78
C MET A 431 0.86 -18.51 -14.09
N THR A 432 2.19 -18.49 -14.08
CA THR A 432 3.01 -19.68 -14.34
C THR A 432 3.29 -20.51 -13.10
N LYS A 433 2.69 -20.15 -11.95
CA LYS A 433 2.92 -20.80 -10.64
C LYS A 433 4.42 -20.93 -10.31
N GLY A 434 5.19 -19.89 -10.68
CA GLY A 434 6.64 -19.82 -10.44
C GLY A 434 7.50 -20.57 -11.46
N GLN A 435 6.92 -21.17 -12.51
CA GLN A 435 7.71 -21.78 -13.59
C GLN A 435 8.33 -20.67 -14.45
N VAL A 436 9.62 -20.81 -14.74
CA VAL A 436 10.32 -19.89 -15.65
C VAL A 436 9.78 -20.09 -17.08
N VAL A 437 9.27 -19.03 -17.67
CA VAL A 437 8.87 -19.03 -19.08
C VAL A 437 10.14 -18.78 -19.91
N PRO A 438 10.44 -19.56 -20.94
CA PRO A 438 11.69 -19.42 -21.73
C PRO A 438 11.92 -18.05 -22.35
N ASP A 439 10.87 -17.23 -22.48
CA ASP A 439 10.91 -15.87 -23.06
C ASP A 439 11.24 -14.76 -22.02
N GLU A 440 11.43 -15.12 -20.73
CA GLU A 440 11.81 -14.11 -19.73
C GLU A 440 13.23 -13.55 -19.93
N SER A 441 14.07 -14.23 -20.73
CA SER A 441 15.40 -13.72 -21.06
C SER A 441 15.37 -12.48 -21.96
N ASP A 442 14.33 -12.31 -22.78
CA ASP A 442 14.19 -11.14 -23.67
C ASP A 442 13.79 -9.88 -22.91
N TRP A 443 13.25 -10.01 -21.68
CA TRP A 443 12.84 -8.87 -20.85
C TRP A 443 14.00 -8.23 -20.07
N HIS A 444 15.06 -8.98 -19.78
CA HIS A 444 16.28 -8.44 -19.18
C HIS A 444 17.04 -7.53 -20.15
N ASP A 445 17.04 -7.87 -21.45
CA ASP A 445 17.69 -7.06 -22.48
C ASP A 445 16.96 -5.73 -22.78
N VAL A 446 15.65 -5.66 -22.50
CA VAL A 446 14.85 -4.44 -22.69
C VAL A 446 15.08 -3.44 -21.55
N THR A 447 15.35 -3.92 -20.32
CA THR A 447 15.63 -3.05 -19.17
C THR A 447 17.03 -2.44 -19.19
N ASP A 448 18.00 -3.11 -19.83
CA ASP A 448 19.37 -2.60 -19.97
C ASP A 448 19.53 -1.61 -21.15
N GLN A 449 18.56 -1.55 -22.07
CA GLN A 449 18.61 -0.65 -23.24
C GLN A 449 17.83 0.66 -23.10
N TRP A 450 17.14 0.87 -21.99
CA TRP A 450 16.48 2.15 -21.74
C TRP A 450 17.51 3.12 -21.16
N ASP A 451 18.19 3.82 -22.04
CA ASP A 451 18.97 5.01 -21.73
C ASP A 451 18.10 6.01 -20.96
N ILE A 452 18.47 6.28 -19.72
CA ILE A 452 17.79 7.14 -18.75
C ILE A 452 17.75 8.63 -19.18
N GLU A 453 18.31 8.97 -20.34
CA GLU A 453 18.30 10.35 -20.88
C GLU A 453 16.91 10.88 -21.24
N GLY A 454 15.88 10.02 -21.41
CA GLY A 454 14.51 10.42 -21.72
C GLY A 454 13.57 10.58 -20.51
N ALA A 455 13.88 9.97 -19.37
CA ALA A 455 12.95 9.92 -18.23
C ALA A 455 12.80 11.27 -17.49
N GLY A 456 13.75 12.17 -17.65
CA GLY A 456 13.70 13.51 -17.02
C GLY A 456 12.79 14.50 -17.76
N GLU A 457 12.58 14.34 -19.05
CA GLU A 457 11.77 15.27 -19.85
C GLU A 457 10.29 14.85 -19.93
N GLU A 458 9.97 13.56 -19.93
CA GLU A 458 8.58 13.10 -19.96
C GLU A 458 7.85 13.26 -18.62
N ALA A 459 8.55 13.19 -17.48
CA ALA A 459 7.92 13.40 -16.18
C ALA A 459 7.43 14.84 -15.94
N VAL A 460 7.98 15.81 -16.67
CA VAL A 460 7.56 17.23 -16.60
C VAL A 460 6.41 17.53 -17.57
N SER A 461 6.24 16.74 -18.64
CA SER A 461 5.24 16.97 -19.69
C SER A 461 3.82 16.47 -19.36
N ILE A 462 3.65 15.63 -18.34
CA ILE A 462 2.33 15.05 -18.01
C ILE A 462 1.39 16.07 -17.33
N TYR A 463 1.90 17.22 -16.88
CA TYR A 463 1.12 18.27 -16.21
C TYR A 463 0.93 19.55 -17.02
N GLY A 464 1.38 19.57 -18.25
CA GLY A 464 1.06 20.62 -19.21
C GLY A 464 -0.22 20.29 -19.94
N GLY A 465 -1.38 20.69 -19.39
CA GLY A 465 -2.65 20.64 -20.10
C GLY A 465 -2.62 21.58 -21.30
N ASP A 466 -2.89 21.07 -22.48
CA ASP A 466 -3.35 21.88 -23.59
C ASP A 466 -4.87 21.77 -23.70
N GLU A 467 -5.51 22.96 -23.63
CA GLU A 467 -6.85 23.43 -24.04
C GLU A 467 -8.06 22.46 -24.06
#